data_af45c971d21b673077c294b091f65661
#
_entry.id   af45c971d21b673077c294b091f65661
#
_cell.length_a   1.000
_cell.length_b   1.000
_cell.length_c   1.000
_cell.angle_alpha   90.00
_cell.angle_beta   90.00
_cell.angle_gamma   90.00
#
_symmetry.space_group_name_H-M   'P 1'
#
loop_
_entity.id
_entity.type
_entity.pdbx_description
1 polymer ?
#
loop_
_entity_poly.entity_id
_entity_poly.type
_entity_poly.pdbx_seq_one_letter_code
_entity_poly.pdbx_strand_id
1 'polypeptide(L)'
;VTAKPPIIIIKKKGGHGGHHGGAWKVAYADFVTAMMALFIVLWLMNSSKQIQEAVGGYFKDPSGTSKKVGSDMQGAGESFSVSKDNMEQLKEELQKSIRQVPNFDKLKNHIDMTITSEGLRIELLESATSTFFNSGNPEPNDDGKDILVALAKELGTLPNKIAVEGHTDSTPYSGKRDYGNWELSADRANAARRLMQQNGIREDQVMQVRGFADQRPRKAEAPLDPSNRRVSLIVQYLNKSPEPDDASPAEGKEGAKPAEAQPSKAPSPEQKAP
;
A
#
# COMPACT_ATOMS: atom_id res chain seq x y z
N VAL A 1 80.54 71.53 21.16
CA VAL A 1 79.69 70.31 21.32
C VAL A 1 78.27 70.76 20.99
N THR A 2 77.79 70.42 19.73
CA THR A 2 76.46 70.76 19.23
C THR A 2 75.52 69.60 19.60
N ALA A 3 74.53 69.85 20.48
CA ALA A 3 73.53 68.90 20.86
C ALA A 3 72.53 68.73 19.70
N LYS A 4 72.30 67.46 19.27
CA LYS A 4 71.30 67.15 18.30
C LYS A 4 69.91 67.35 18.87
N PRO A 5 68.94 67.93 18.09
CA PRO A 5 67.61 68.16 18.60
C PRO A 5 66.83 66.77 18.76
N PRO A 6 65.94 66.70 19.75
CA PRO A 6 65.21 65.48 20.02
C PRO A 6 64.22 65.20 18.91
N ILE A 7 64.16 63.91 18.46
CA ILE A 7 63.20 63.41 17.47
C ILE A 7 61.85 63.22 18.19
N ILE A 8 60.86 64.02 17.85
CA ILE A 8 59.47 63.86 18.33
C ILE A 8 58.71 62.95 17.38
N ILE A 9 58.46 61.73 17.81
CA ILE A 9 57.60 60.76 17.05
C ILE A 9 56.15 61.03 17.46
N ILE A 10 55.39 61.71 16.59
CA ILE A 10 53.92 61.85 16.72
C ILE A 10 53.26 60.64 16.22
N LYS A 11 52.80 59.70 17.06
CA LYS A 11 52.02 58.58 16.77
C LYS A 11 50.57 59.01 16.50
N LYS A 12 50.21 59.19 15.26
CA LYS A 12 48.81 59.50 14.86
C LYS A 12 47.95 58.27 15.15
N LYS A 13 47.11 58.32 16.17
CA LYS A 13 46.10 57.33 16.49
C LYS A 13 45.08 57.39 15.40
N GLY A 14 45.12 56.37 14.50
CA GLY A 14 44.07 56.15 13.44
C GLY A 14 42.73 56.07 14.12
N GLY A 15 41.86 57.05 13.91
CA GLY A 15 40.48 56.99 14.35
C GLY A 15 39.82 55.80 13.70
N HIS A 16 39.35 54.83 14.47
CA HIS A 16 38.43 53.82 14.04
C HIS A 16 37.15 54.56 13.65
N GLY A 17 37.01 54.84 12.34
CA GLY A 17 35.75 55.28 11.77
C GLY A 17 34.74 54.17 12.03
N GLY A 18 33.88 54.39 13.01
CA GLY A 18 32.80 53.49 13.33
C GLY A 18 31.91 53.33 12.11
N HIS A 19 31.95 52.16 11.49
CA HIS A 19 30.96 51.75 10.46
C HIS A 19 29.57 51.56 11.10
N HIS A 20 28.95 52.65 11.57
CA HIS A 20 27.56 52.64 12.07
C HIS A 20 26.51 52.57 10.96
N GLY A 21 26.92 52.55 9.68
CA GLY A 21 26.00 52.50 8.52
C GLY A 21 25.37 51.13 8.22
N GLY A 22 25.77 50.05 8.92
CA GLY A 22 25.28 48.68 8.65
C GLY A 22 24.25 48.13 9.64
N ALA A 23 24.19 48.71 10.85
CA ALA A 23 23.35 48.16 11.91
C ALA A 23 21.85 48.14 11.58
N TRP A 24 21.36 49.17 10.90
CA TRP A 24 19.95 49.23 10.45
C TRP A 24 19.64 48.15 9.39
N LYS A 25 20.61 47.78 8.52
CA LYS A 25 20.43 46.71 7.52
C LYS A 25 20.27 45.36 8.20
N VAL A 26 21.00 45.11 9.27
CA VAL A 26 20.87 43.86 10.05
C VAL A 26 19.51 43.82 10.75
N ALA A 27 19.07 44.92 11.36
CA ALA A 27 17.75 45.00 11.98
C ALA A 27 16.62 44.86 10.96
N TYR A 28 16.78 45.43 9.75
CA TYR A 28 15.82 45.27 8.66
C TYR A 28 15.80 43.82 8.17
N ALA A 29 16.95 43.17 7.99
CA ALA A 29 17.01 41.77 7.58
C ALA A 29 16.32 40.84 8.61
N ASP A 30 16.54 41.06 9.89
CA ASP A 30 15.90 40.32 10.98
C ASP A 30 14.37 40.49 10.96
N PHE A 31 13.91 41.73 10.80
CA PHE A 31 12.47 42.01 10.66
C PHE A 31 11.84 41.30 9.44
N VAL A 32 12.50 41.35 8.28
CA VAL A 32 11.98 40.70 7.06
C VAL A 32 11.98 39.19 7.22
N THR A 33 13.00 38.58 7.81
CA THR A 33 13.03 37.13 8.05
C THR A 33 11.97 36.71 9.06
N ALA A 34 11.70 37.47 10.09
CA ALA A 34 10.63 37.22 11.05
C ALA A 34 9.24 37.30 10.37
N MET A 35 9.02 38.32 9.53
CA MET A 35 7.78 38.43 8.74
C MET A 35 7.61 37.26 7.75
N MET A 36 8.69 36.84 7.09
CA MET A 36 8.67 35.69 6.19
C MET A 36 8.32 34.40 6.94
N ALA A 37 8.92 34.19 8.12
CA ALA A 37 8.60 33.03 8.96
C ALA A 37 7.12 33.05 9.39
N LEU A 38 6.61 34.19 9.83
CA LEU A 38 5.18 34.32 10.17
C LEU A 38 4.28 34.04 8.97
N PHE A 39 4.61 34.56 7.79
CA PHE A 39 3.86 34.33 6.57
C PHE A 39 3.81 32.82 6.23
N ILE A 40 4.96 32.12 6.32
CA ILE A 40 5.03 30.68 6.06
C ILE A 40 4.15 29.92 7.04
N VAL A 41 4.15 30.26 8.34
CA VAL A 41 3.30 29.63 9.34
C VAL A 41 1.82 29.86 9.04
N LEU A 42 1.41 31.09 8.73
CA LEU A 42 0.02 31.40 8.39
C LEU A 42 -0.43 30.72 7.09
N TRP A 43 0.45 30.68 6.10
CA TRP A 43 0.20 29.95 4.85
C TRP A 43 0.03 28.46 5.12
N LEU A 44 0.90 27.85 5.93
CA LEU A 44 0.81 26.46 6.30
C LEU A 44 -0.49 26.14 7.08
N MET A 45 -0.91 27.02 7.99
CA MET A 45 -2.18 26.84 8.71
C MET A 45 -3.42 26.89 7.80
N ASN A 46 -3.34 27.63 6.70
CA ASN A 46 -4.42 27.72 5.71
C ASN A 46 -4.28 26.67 4.60
N SER A 47 -3.25 25.84 4.63
CA SER A 47 -3.02 24.78 3.65
C SER A 47 -3.78 23.51 4.03
N SER A 48 -4.02 22.63 3.02
CA SER A 48 -4.66 21.34 3.26
C SER A 48 -3.86 20.48 4.26
N LYS A 49 -4.54 19.61 4.99
CA LYS A 49 -3.89 18.70 5.96
C LYS A 49 -2.72 17.92 5.36
N GLN A 50 -2.81 17.55 4.09
CA GLN A 50 -1.74 16.85 3.36
C GLN A 50 -0.43 17.66 3.26
N ILE A 51 -0.53 18.97 3.01
CA ILE A 51 0.64 19.87 2.98
C ILE A 51 1.23 20.04 4.37
N GLN A 52 0.38 20.15 5.40
CA GLN A 52 0.81 20.24 6.79
C GLN A 52 1.58 18.99 7.24
N GLU A 53 1.10 17.80 6.86
CA GLU A 53 1.73 16.52 7.16
C GLU A 53 3.06 16.35 6.40
N ALA A 54 3.11 16.73 5.12
CA ALA A 54 4.31 16.68 4.30
C ALA A 54 5.43 17.58 4.87
N VAL A 55 5.10 18.81 5.23
CA VAL A 55 6.05 19.76 5.85
C VAL A 55 6.47 19.28 7.25
N GLY A 56 5.51 18.82 8.08
CA GLY A 56 5.80 18.25 9.39
C GLY A 56 6.71 17.01 9.33
N GLY A 57 6.52 16.17 8.32
CA GLY A 57 7.37 14.99 8.05
C GLY A 57 8.80 15.38 7.70
N TYR A 58 9.01 16.41 6.89
CA TYR A 58 10.33 16.92 6.52
C TYR A 58 11.11 17.46 7.75
N PHE A 59 10.42 18.16 8.67
CA PHE A 59 11.07 18.66 9.90
C PHE A 59 11.37 17.55 10.92
N LYS A 60 10.63 16.43 10.90
CA LYS A 60 10.91 15.28 11.76
C LYS A 60 12.08 14.43 11.28
N ASP A 61 12.27 14.34 9.97
CA ASP A 61 13.35 13.57 9.37
C ASP A 61 13.94 14.29 8.14
N PRO A 62 14.79 15.32 8.36
CA PRO A 62 15.42 16.08 7.28
C PRO A 62 16.44 15.26 6.47
N SER A 63 16.84 14.08 6.95
CA SER A 63 17.79 13.19 6.25
C SER A 63 17.11 12.23 5.26
N GLY A 64 15.78 12.22 5.19
CA GLY A 64 15.04 11.45 4.18
C GLY A 64 15.16 9.93 4.31
N THR A 65 15.57 9.42 5.46
CA THR A 65 15.68 7.98 5.72
C THR A 65 14.33 7.33 6.06
N SER A 66 13.32 8.10 6.44
CA SER A 66 11.96 7.58 6.54
C SER A 66 11.32 7.63 5.14
N LYS A 67 11.14 6.48 4.54
CA LYS A 67 10.58 6.21 3.19
C LYS A 67 9.15 6.73 2.97
N LYS A 68 8.68 7.75 3.67
CA LYS A 68 7.26 8.06 3.73
C LYS A 68 6.82 9.45 3.28
N VAL A 69 7.74 10.33 2.89
CA VAL A 69 7.36 11.68 2.45
C VAL A 69 8.27 12.14 1.32
N GLY A 70 7.78 12.24 0.10
CA GLY A 70 8.37 13.15 -0.87
C GLY A 70 8.66 12.69 -2.28
N SER A 71 7.93 11.75 -2.89
CA SER A 71 8.17 11.42 -4.30
C SER A 71 7.03 11.70 -5.28
N ASP A 72 5.92 12.33 -4.86
CA ASP A 72 4.79 12.60 -5.76
C ASP A 72 4.40 14.08 -5.86
N MET A 73 5.41 14.96 -6.04
CA MET A 73 5.15 16.30 -6.53
C MET A 73 5.72 16.46 -7.93
N GLN A 74 5.17 15.72 -8.89
CA GLN A 74 5.36 16.02 -10.30
C GLN A 74 4.05 15.90 -11.06
N GLY A 75 3.37 17.05 -11.16
CA GLY A 75 2.60 17.42 -12.34
C GLY A 75 1.24 16.81 -12.55
N ALA A 76 0.25 17.68 -12.37
CA ALA A 76 -0.95 17.76 -13.17
C ALA A 76 -1.97 16.61 -13.10
N GLY A 77 -3.11 16.95 -12.62
CA GLY A 77 -4.34 16.17 -12.70
C GLY A 77 -4.72 15.65 -11.34
N GLU A 78 -5.87 16.07 -10.87
CA GLU A 78 -6.54 15.52 -9.70
C GLU A 78 -6.80 14.02 -9.88
N SER A 79 -5.76 13.20 -9.73
CA SER A 79 -5.94 11.79 -9.45
C SER A 79 -6.20 11.71 -7.95
N PHE A 80 -7.43 11.40 -7.58
CA PHE A 80 -7.81 11.06 -6.21
C PHE A 80 -6.91 9.91 -5.75
N SER A 81 -5.80 10.24 -5.08
CA SER A 81 -4.98 9.25 -4.43
C SER A 81 -5.73 8.80 -3.17
N VAL A 82 -6.26 7.60 -3.18
CA VAL A 82 -7.01 7.08 -2.04
C VAL A 82 -6.02 6.70 -0.94
N SER A 83 -5.70 7.68 -0.10
CA SER A 83 -5.01 7.50 1.18
C SER A 83 -5.96 6.89 2.22
N LYS A 84 -5.45 6.54 3.40
CA LYS A 84 -6.30 6.03 4.50
C LYS A 84 -7.52 6.91 4.77
N ASP A 85 -7.38 8.22 4.68
CA ASP A 85 -8.45 9.19 4.98
C ASP A 85 -9.55 9.20 3.91
N ASN A 86 -9.24 8.80 2.69
CA ASN A 86 -10.20 8.75 1.58
C ASN A 86 -10.90 7.39 1.43
N MET A 87 -10.46 6.34 2.16
CA MET A 87 -11.09 5.01 2.08
C MET A 87 -12.51 4.99 2.66
N GLU A 88 -12.81 5.80 3.66
CA GLU A 88 -14.16 5.95 4.19
C GLU A 88 -15.08 6.59 3.13
N GLN A 89 -14.62 7.63 2.44
CA GLN A 89 -15.37 8.26 1.35
C GLN A 89 -15.63 7.28 0.21
N LEU A 90 -14.60 6.55 -0.21
CA LEU A 90 -14.74 5.50 -1.22
C LEU A 90 -15.75 4.44 -0.81
N LYS A 91 -15.71 4.00 0.43
CA LYS A 91 -16.67 3.05 0.98
C LYS A 91 -18.10 3.58 0.88
N GLU A 92 -18.32 4.85 1.25
CA GLU A 92 -19.64 5.49 1.16
C GLU A 92 -20.13 5.63 -0.30
N GLU A 93 -19.25 6.00 -1.22
CA GLU A 93 -19.57 6.11 -2.65
C GLU A 93 -19.94 4.73 -3.24
N LEU A 94 -19.14 3.71 -2.95
CA LEU A 94 -19.46 2.34 -3.36
C LEU A 94 -20.76 1.85 -2.78
N GLN A 95 -21.03 2.13 -1.51
CA GLN A 95 -22.33 1.78 -0.90
C GLN A 95 -23.52 2.49 -1.57
N LYS A 96 -23.36 3.74 -2.01
CA LYS A 96 -24.39 4.47 -2.76
C LYS A 96 -24.63 3.85 -4.13
N SER A 97 -23.55 3.51 -4.84
CA SER A 97 -23.62 2.90 -6.17
C SER A 97 -24.30 1.52 -6.11
N ILE A 98 -23.91 0.67 -5.17
CA ILE A 98 -24.49 -0.65 -5.00
C ILE A 98 -25.97 -0.59 -4.63
N ARG A 99 -26.41 0.41 -3.88
CA ARG A 99 -27.84 0.59 -3.53
C ARG A 99 -28.76 0.79 -4.75
N GLN A 100 -28.19 1.19 -5.89
CA GLN A 100 -28.93 1.36 -7.14
C GLN A 100 -29.10 0.04 -7.90
N VAL A 101 -28.42 -1.03 -7.49
CA VAL A 101 -28.51 -2.33 -8.13
C VAL A 101 -29.89 -2.97 -7.86
N PRO A 102 -30.50 -3.60 -8.86
CA PRO A 102 -31.73 -4.37 -8.65
C PRO A 102 -31.60 -5.38 -7.52
N ASN A 103 -32.65 -5.59 -6.76
CA ASN A 103 -32.69 -6.53 -5.62
C ASN A 103 -31.73 -6.22 -4.46
N PHE A 104 -31.15 -5.01 -4.38
CA PHE A 104 -30.17 -4.66 -3.34
C PHE A 104 -30.67 -4.98 -1.90
N ASP A 105 -31.94 -4.78 -1.60
CA ASP A 105 -32.50 -5.08 -0.27
C ASP A 105 -32.33 -6.55 0.15
N LYS A 106 -32.28 -7.48 -0.80
CA LYS A 106 -32.01 -8.89 -0.53
C LYS A 106 -30.52 -9.15 -0.36
N LEU A 107 -29.67 -8.35 -1.02
CA LEU A 107 -28.22 -8.54 -1.12
C LEU A 107 -27.43 -7.81 -0.05
N LYS A 108 -28.00 -6.75 0.55
CA LYS A 108 -27.28 -5.86 1.50
C LYS A 108 -26.63 -6.57 2.69
N ASN A 109 -27.22 -7.67 3.17
CA ASN A 109 -26.69 -8.45 4.30
C ASN A 109 -25.58 -9.43 3.87
N HIS A 110 -25.33 -9.54 2.58
CA HIS A 110 -24.34 -10.43 1.98
C HIS A 110 -23.14 -9.67 1.39
N ILE A 111 -23.15 -8.34 1.55
CA ILE A 111 -22.03 -7.48 1.11
C ILE A 111 -21.45 -6.82 2.36
N ASP A 112 -20.18 -7.12 2.64
CA ASP A 112 -19.45 -6.52 3.75
C ASP A 112 -18.30 -5.66 3.22
N MET A 113 -18.11 -4.47 3.81
CA MET A 113 -17.06 -3.54 3.41
C MET A 113 -16.27 -3.10 4.64
N THR A 114 -15.03 -3.53 4.72
CA THR A 114 -14.15 -3.30 5.86
C THR A 114 -12.83 -2.68 5.41
N ILE A 115 -12.37 -1.64 6.11
CA ILE A 115 -11.05 -1.06 5.90
C ILE A 115 -10.02 -1.88 6.66
N THR A 116 -9.02 -2.40 5.94
CA THR A 116 -7.96 -3.25 6.47
C THR A 116 -6.59 -2.58 6.32
N SER A 117 -5.54 -3.24 6.79
CA SER A 117 -4.16 -2.78 6.57
C SER A 117 -3.74 -2.79 5.09
N GLU A 118 -4.40 -3.59 4.25
CA GLU A 118 -4.12 -3.69 2.81
C GLU A 118 -4.89 -2.67 1.98
N GLY A 119 -6.04 -2.20 2.47
CA GLY A 119 -6.95 -1.29 1.79
C GLY A 119 -8.41 -1.58 2.12
N LEU A 120 -9.32 -1.16 1.25
CA LEU A 120 -10.74 -1.46 1.38
C LEU A 120 -11.03 -2.88 0.88
N ARG A 121 -11.47 -3.73 1.80
CA ARG A 121 -11.92 -5.10 1.51
C ARG A 121 -13.42 -5.11 1.34
N ILE A 122 -13.90 -5.59 0.21
CA ILE A 122 -15.29 -5.76 -0.16
C ILE A 122 -15.52 -7.26 -0.27
N GLU A 123 -16.36 -7.82 0.57
CA GLU A 123 -16.66 -9.26 0.60
C GLU A 123 -18.07 -9.52 0.11
N LEU A 124 -18.21 -10.38 -0.88
CA LEU A 124 -19.47 -10.92 -1.39
C LEU A 124 -19.69 -12.28 -0.75
N LEU A 125 -20.56 -12.33 0.26
CA LEU A 125 -20.78 -13.49 1.13
C LEU A 125 -21.92 -14.34 0.59
N GLU A 126 -21.70 -15.64 0.47
CA GLU A 126 -22.73 -16.59 0.09
C GLU A 126 -23.70 -16.90 1.23
N SER A 127 -24.91 -17.26 0.87
CA SER A 127 -25.92 -17.83 1.75
C SER A 127 -26.14 -19.32 1.48
N ALA A 128 -27.00 -19.94 2.27
CA ALA A 128 -27.44 -21.30 2.01
C ALA A 128 -28.15 -21.46 0.64
N THR A 129 -28.76 -20.38 0.14
CA THR A 129 -29.53 -20.35 -1.12
C THR A 129 -28.72 -19.83 -2.32
N SER A 130 -27.39 -19.73 -2.21
CA SER A 130 -26.49 -19.25 -3.28
C SER A 130 -26.80 -17.82 -3.73
N THR A 131 -26.25 -16.84 -3.05
CA THR A 131 -26.54 -15.40 -3.28
C THR A 131 -25.90 -14.87 -4.55
N PHE A 132 -24.60 -15.10 -4.77
CA PHE A 132 -23.83 -14.53 -5.89
C PHE A 132 -23.29 -15.58 -6.86
N PHE A 133 -23.03 -16.80 -6.38
CA PHE A 133 -22.55 -17.93 -7.18
C PHE A 133 -23.40 -19.16 -6.89
N ASN A 134 -23.79 -19.89 -7.93
CA ASN A 134 -24.46 -21.16 -7.74
C ASN A 134 -23.52 -22.19 -7.10
N SER A 135 -24.09 -23.15 -6.36
CA SER A 135 -23.28 -24.16 -5.68
C SER A 135 -22.41 -24.95 -6.65
N GLY A 136 -21.11 -25.04 -6.36
CA GLY A 136 -20.14 -25.73 -7.22
C GLY A 136 -19.87 -25.06 -8.57
N ASN A 137 -20.48 -23.91 -8.88
CA ASN A 137 -20.27 -23.19 -10.14
C ASN A 137 -19.23 -22.07 -9.94
N PRO A 138 -18.24 -21.92 -10.82
CA PRO A 138 -17.29 -20.81 -10.80
C PRO A 138 -17.87 -19.50 -11.34
N GLU A 139 -18.93 -19.54 -12.20
CA GLU A 139 -19.48 -18.32 -12.79
C GLU A 139 -20.52 -17.68 -11.85
N PRO A 140 -20.51 -16.32 -11.75
CA PRO A 140 -21.50 -15.60 -10.96
C PRO A 140 -22.90 -15.73 -11.57
N ASN A 141 -23.92 -15.80 -10.72
CA ASN A 141 -25.32 -15.71 -11.13
C ASN A 141 -25.68 -14.25 -11.49
N ASP A 142 -26.94 -13.99 -11.84
CA ASP A 142 -27.34 -12.66 -12.31
C ASP A 142 -27.21 -11.59 -11.21
N ASP A 143 -27.57 -11.88 -9.97
CA ASP A 143 -27.36 -10.95 -8.83
C ASP A 143 -25.86 -10.69 -8.59
N GLY A 144 -25.03 -11.73 -8.72
CA GLY A 144 -23.57 -11.60 -8.64
C GLY A 144 -22.98 -10.76 -9.77
N LYS A 145 -23.48 -10.92 -11.00
CA LYS A 145 -23.07 -10.10 -12.14
C LYS A 145 -23.43 -8.63 -11.92
N ASP A 146 -24.65 -8.33 -11.50
CA ASP A 146 -25.13 -6.96 -11.30
C ASP A 146 -24.28 -6.21 -10.27
N ILE A 147 -23.95 -6.85 -9.15
CA ILE A 147 -23.08 -6.28 -8.11
C ILE A 147 -21.65 -6.08 -8.63
N LEU A 148 -21.06 -7.09 -9.28
CA LEU A 148 -19.70 -6.99 -9.80
C LEU A 148 -19.58 -5.93 -10.89
N VAL A 149 -20.60 -5.75 -11.73
CA VAL A 149 -20.66 -4.70 -12.76
C VAL A 149 -20.77 -3.31 -12.13
N ALA A 150 -21.61 -3.14 -11.08
CA ALA A 150 -21.71 -1.89 -10.37
C ALA A 150 -20.36 -1.51 -9.69
N LEU A 151 -19.74 -2.45 -9.00
CA LEU A 151 -18.42 -2.26 -8.41
C LEU A 151 -17.35 -1.95 -9.47
N ALA A 152 -17.37 -2.62 -10.62
CA ALA A 152 -16.39 -2.42 -11.67
C ALA A 152 -16.42 -1.00 -12.24
N LYS A 153 -17.60 -0.43 -12.43
CA LYS A 153 -17.76 0.95 -12.96
C LYS A 153 -17.14 1.99 -12.03
N GLU A 154 -17.38 1.87 -10.74
CA GLU A 154 -16.83 2.80 -9.74
C GLU A 154 -15.31 2.59 -9.55
N LEU A 155 -14.90 1.35 -9.32
CA LEU A 155 -13.49 1.01 -9.08
C LEU A 155 -12.60 1.26 -10.31
N GLY A 156 -13.16 1.17 -11.52
CA GLY A 156 -12.44 1.44 -12.77
C GLY A 156 -11.97 2.89 -12.92
N THR A 157 -12.64 3.84 -12.26
CA THR A 157 -12.25 5.26 -12.25
C THR A 157 -11.04 5.53 -11.34
N LEU A 158 -10.74 4.62 -10.44
CA LEU A 158 -9.70 4.80 -9.42
C LEU A 158 -8.32 4.38 -9.93
N PRO A 159 -7.24 5.04 -9.49
CA PRO A 159 -5.86 4.64 -9.80
C PRO A 159 -5.40 3.41 -9.00
N ASN A 160 -6.15 3.00 -7.98
CA ASN A 160 -5.79 1.93 -7.06
C ASN A 160 -5.68 0.57 -7.75
N LYS A 161 -4.75 -0.23 -7.28
CA LYS A 161 -4.64 -1.64 -7.68
C LYS A 161 -5.63 -2.50 -6.90
N ILE A 162 -6.05 -3.60 -7.50
CA ILE A 162 -7.07 -4.49 -6.96
C ILE A 162 -6.50 -5.90 -6.87
N ALA A 163 -6.75 -6.57 -5.75
CA ALA A 163 -6.58 -8.01 -5.61
C ALA A 163 -7.96 -8.67 -5.50
N VAL A 164 -8.10 -9.83 -6.12
CA VAL A 164 -9.34 -10.64 -6.10
C VAL A 164 -9.06 -11.97 -5.43
N GLU A 165 -9.81 -12.30 -4.40
CA GLU A 165 -9.64 -13.53 -3.62
C GLU A 165 -10.92 -14.37 -3.67
N GLY A 166 -10.76 -15.68 -3.83
CA GLY A 166 -11.86 -16.65 -3.73
C GLY A 166 -11.67 -17.59 -2.55
N HIS A 167 -12.78 -17.90 -1.89
CA HIS A 167 -12.82 -18.78 -0.74
C HIS A 167 -14.00 -19.76 -0.85
N THR A 168 -13.83 -20.95 -0.27
CA THR A 168 -14.89 -21.95 -0.12
C THR A 168 -15.16 -22.22 1.36
N ASP A 169 -16.25 -22.92 1.64
CA ASP A 169 -16.40 -23.63 2.92
C ASP A 169 -15.61 -24.95 2.85
N SER A 170 -15.59 -25.70 3.95
CA SER A 170 -14.90 -27.00 4.05
C SER A 170 -15.73 -28.16 3.49
N THR A 171 -16.82 -27.90 2.78
CA THR A 171 -17.57 -28.96 2.10
C THR A 171 -16.72 -29.54 0.97
N PRO A 172 -16.46 -30.85 0.95
CA PRO A 172 -15.73 -31.48 -0.13
C PRO A 172 -16.43 -31.24 -1.48
N TYR A 173 -15.67 -30.78 -2.47
CA TYR A 173 -16.21 -30.64 -3.82
C TYR A 173 -16.49 -32.02 -4.42
N SER A 174 -17.73 -32.28 -4.80
CA SER A 174 -18.19 -33.60 -5.30
C SER A 174 -18.18 -33.72 -6.82
N GLY A 175 -17.45 -32.83 -7.51
CA GLY A 175 -17.42 -32.78 -8.98
C GLY A 175 -16.36 -33.68 -9.62
N LYS A 176 -15.62 -33.17 -10.59
CA LYS A 176 -14.61 -33.89 -11.38
C LYS A 176 -13.42 -34.34 -10.52
N ARG A 177 -12.75 -35.43 -10.91
CA ARG A 177 -11.69 -36.10 -10.15
C ARG A 177 -10.48 -35.18 -9.84
N ASP A 178 -10.18 -34.24 -10.73
CA ASP A 178 -9.02 -33.33 -10.62
C ASP A 178 -9.44 -31.86 -10.38
N TYR A 179 -10.61 -31.66 -9.77
CA TYR A 179 -11.16 -30.34 -9.48
C TYR A 179 -11.71 -30.31 -8.06
N GLY A 180 -11.18 -29.44 -7.24
CA GLY A 180 -11.54 -29.32 -5.82
C GLY A 180 -11.84 -27.88 -5.41
N ASN A 181 -11.80 -27.65 -4.11
CA ASN A 181 -12.04 -26.34 -3.52
C ASN A 181 -10.95 -25.32 -3.91
N TRP A 182 -9.72 -25.78 -4.18
CA TRP A 182 -8.64 -24.91 -4.66
C TRP A 182 -8.93 -24.34 -6.04
N GLU A 183 -9.29 -25.21 -6.98
CA GLU A 183 -9.65 -24.81 -8.34
C GLU A 183 -10.92 -23.96 -8.34
N LEU A 184 -11.96 -24.38 -7.61
CA LEU A 184 -13.21 -23.64 -7.53
C LEU A 184 -13.03 -22.22 -6.99
N SER A 185 -12.23 -22.05 -5.92
CA SER A 185 -11.96 -20.74 -5.34
C SER A 185 -11.19 -19.82 -6.28
N ALA A 186 -10.17 -20.37 -6.96
CA ALA A 186 -9.39 -19.64 -7.95
C ALA A 186 -10.22 -19.26 -9.18
N ASP A 187 -11.05 -20.18 -9.67
CA ASP A 187 -11.91 -19.95 -10.83
C ASP A 187 -13.00 -18.92 -10.56
N ARG A 188 -13.59 -18.89 -9.37
CA ARG A 188 -14.53 -17.84 -8.95
C ARG A 188 -13.87 -16.46 -8.92
N ALA A 189 -12.67 -16.37 -8.35
CA ALA A 189 -11.91 -15.13 -8.35
C ALA A 189 -11.56 -14.69 -9.78
N ASN A 190 -11.18 -15.60 -10.67
CA ASN A 190 -10.92 -15.32 -12.08
C ASN A 190 -12.18 -14.93 -12.86
N ALA A 191 -13.32 -15.55 -12.59
CA ALA A 191 -14.60 -15.20 -13.23
C ALA A 191 -15.01 -13.77 -12.83
N ALA A 192 -14.92 -13.43 -11.53
CA ALA A 192 -15.15 -12.08 -11.05
C ALA A 192 -14.21 -11.07 -11.73
N ARG A 193 -12.89 -11.35 -11.79
CA ARG A 193 -11.93 -10.51 -12.49
C ARG A 193 -12.30 -10.28 -13.96
N ARG A 194 -12.57 -11.34 -14.71
CA ARG A 194 -12.93 -11.24 -16.14
C ARG A 194 -14.17 -10.36 -16.34
N LEU A 195 -15.21 -10.59 -15.55
CA LEU A 195 -16.43 -9.81 -15.62
C LEU A 195 -16.19 -8.33 -15.30
N MET A 196 -15.41 -8.03 -14.28
CA MET A 196 -15.08 -6.66 -13.89
C MET A 196 -14.23 -5.95 -14.94
N GLN A 197 -13.26 -6.62 -15.57
CA GLN A 197 -12.46 -6.05 -16.66
C GLN A 197 -13.31 -5.75 -17.90
N GLN A 198 -14.29 -6.58 -18.21
CA GLN A 198 -15.25 -6.30 -19.28
C GLN A 198 -16.16 -5.09 -19.01
N ASN A 199 -16.28 -4.66 -17.76
CA ASN A 199 -17.22 -3.64 -17.31
C ASN A 199 -16.57 -2.41 -16.65
N GLY A 200 -15.27 -2.15 -16.89
CA GLY A 200 -14.65 -0.88 -16.51
C GLY A 200 -13.33 -0.97 -15.76
N ILE A 201 -12.99 -2.11 -15.17
CA ILE A 201 -11.67 -2.31 -14.56
C ILE A 201 -10.61 -2.43 -15.67
N ARG A 202 -9.51 -1.68 -15.56
CA ARG A 202 -8.39 -1.73 -16.50
C ARG A 202 -7.59 -3.02 -16.34
N GLU A 203 -6.97 -3.48 -17.41
CA GLU A 203 -6.13 -4.71 -17.39
C GLU A 203 -4.96 -4.60 -16.40
N ASP A 204 -4.34 -3.42 -16.30
CA ASP A 204 -3.24 -3.16 -15.38
C ASP A 204 -3.66 -2.97 -13.93
N GLN A 205 -4.96 -2.83 -13.66
CA GLN A 205 -5.48 -2.52 -12.34
C GLN A 205 -5.55 -3.74 -11.44
N VAL A 206 -5.79 -4.94 -11.99
CA VAL A 206 -5.79 -6.18 -11.20
C VAL A 206 -4.37 -6.72 -11.08
N MET A 207 -3.80 -6.66 -9.88
CA MET A 207 -2.45 -7.16 -9.62
C MET A 207 -2.40 -8.63 -9.24
N GLN A 208 -3.43 -9.13 -8.55
CA GLN A 208 -3.39 -10.47 -7.97
C GLN A 208 -4.77 -11.11 -8.03
N VAL A 209 -4.76 -12.41 -8.36
CA VAL A 209 -5.93 -13.30 -8.23
C VAL A 209 -5.49 -14.49 -7.38
N ARG A 210 -6.19 -14.75 -6.28
CA ARG A 210 -5.83 -15.78 -5.31
C ARG A 210 -7.01 -16.70 -5.03
N GLY A 211 -6.77 -18.02 -5.00
CA GLY A 211 -7.69 -19.00 -4.46
C GLY A 211 -7.16 -19.52 -3.13
N PHE A 212 -8.00 -19.55 -2.11
CA PHE A 212 -7.62 -19.99 -0.77
C PHE A 212 -8.36 -21.27 -0.34
N ALA A 213 -9.20 -21.83 -1.20
CA ALA A 213 -10.06 -22.94 -0.81
C ALA A 213 -10.75 -22.65 0.54
N ASP A 214 -10.72 -23.58 1.47
CA ASP A 214 -11.25 -23.48 2.85
C ASP A 214 -10.20 -23.10 3.90
N GLN A 215 -8.97 -22.71 3.47
CA GLN A 215 -7.85 -22.48 4.39
C GLN A 215 -7.97 -21.17 5.18
N ARG A 216 -8.80 -20.24 4.75
CA ARG A 216 -9.05 -18.97 5.44
C ARG A 216 -10.55 -18.78 5.68
N PRO A 217 -11.14 -19.57 6.58
CA PRO A 217 -12.56 -19.44 6.88
C PRO A 217 -12.87 -18.08 7.55
N ARG A 218 -14.00 -17.48 7.23
CA ARG A 218 -14.51 -16.29 7.93
C ARG A 218 -14.97 -16.64 9.34
N LYS A 219 -15.57 -17.84 9.51
CA LYS A 219 -16.01 -18.42 10.76
C LYS A 219 -15.24 -19.71 11.00
N ALA A 220 -14.13 -19.62 11.75
CA ALA A 220 -13.28 -20.78 12.04
C ALA A 220 -14.02 -21.83 12.88
N GLU A 221 -14.93 -21.42 13.75
CA GLU A 221 -15.75 -22.29 14.59
C GLU A 221 -16.87 -23.01 13.82
N ALA A 222 -17.18 -22.57 12.61
CA ALA A 222 -18.21 -23.14 11.74
C ALA A 222 -17.67 -23.34 10.32
N PRO A 223 -16.81 -24.34 10.05
CA PRO A 223 -16.14 -24.51 8.75
C PRO A 223 -17.08 -24.73 7.58
N LEU A 224 -18.29 -25.25 7.83
CA LEU A 224 -19.32 -25.50 6.84
C LEU A 224 -20.31 -24.33 6.65
N ASP A 225 -20.12 -23.22 7.38
CA ASP A 225 -21.01 -22.06 7.27
C ASP A 225 -20.95 -21.48 5.86
N PRO A 226 -22.10 -21.24 5.22
CA PRO A 226 -22.18 -20.69 3.87
C PRO A 226 -21.40 -19.38 3.67
N SER A 227 -21.28 -18.53 4.71
CA SER A 227 -20.55 -17.27 4.63
C SER A 227 -19.03 -17.44 4.50
N ASN A 228 -18.49 -18.65 4.67
CA ASN A 228 -17.10 -18.97 4.34
C ASN A 228 -16.88 -18.98 2.83
N ARG A 229 -17.92 -19.35 2.04
CA ARG A 229 -17.89 -19.19 0.58
C ARG A 229 -18.05 -17.70 0.28
N ARG A 230 -17.02 -17.09 -0.27
CA ARG A 230 -17.03 -15.67 -0.62
C ARG A 230 -16.03 -15.35 -1.71
N VAL A 231 -16.28 -14.23 -2.38
CA VAL A 231 -15.29 -13.54 -3.21
C VAL A 231 -14.98 -12.21 -2.55
N SER A 232 -13.70 -11.92 -2.35
CA SER A 232 -13.24 -10.67 -1.76
C SER A 232 -12.48 -9.84 -2.79
N LEU A 233 -12.83 -8.56 -2.89
CA LEU A 233 -12.13 -7.56 -3.68
C LEU A 233 -11.38 -6.66 -2.72
N ILE A 234 -10.08 -6.47 -2.93
CA ILE A 234 -9.24 -5.63 -2.08
C ILE A 234 -8.73 -4.48 -2.91
N VAL A 235 -9.23 -3.27 -2.64
CA VAL A 235 -8.76 -2.02 -3.24
C VAL A 235 -7.57 -1.56 -2.42
N GLN A 236 -6.36 -1.76 -2.95
CA GLN A 236 -5.11 -1.53 -2.24
C GLN A 236 -4.82 -0.04 -2.07
N TYR A 237 -4.11 0.33 -1.01
CA TYR A 237 -3.56 1.69 -0.88
C TYR A 237 -2.52 1.95 -1.98
N LEU A 238 -2.45 3.16 -2.52
CA LEU A 238 -1.53 3.51 -3.60
C LEU A 238 -0.05 3.41 -3.22
N ASN A 239 0.28 3.49 -1.93
CA ASN A 239 1.64 3.57 -1.41
C ASN A 239 2.09 2.34 -0.61
N LYS A 240 1.52 1.17 -0.86
CA LYS A 240 2.11 -0.05 -0.34
C LYS A 240 3.14 -0.56 -1.36
N SER A 241 4.43 -0.23 -1.14
CA SER A 241 5.52 -1.03 -1.72
C SER A 241 5.23 -2.49 -1.39
N PRO A 242 5.37 -3.43 -2.33
CA PRO A 242 5.20 -4.85 -2.02
C PRO A 242 6.11 -5.17 -0.84
N GLU A 243 5.52 -5.60 0.27
CA GLU A 243 6.31 -6.27 1.30
C GLU A 243 6.92 -7.49 0.60
N PRO A 244 8.23 -7.72 0.74
CA PRO A 244 8.81 -8.96 0.26
C PRO A 244 8.04 -10.08 0.98
N ASP A 245 7.49 -10.99 0.18
CA ASP A 245 6.85 -12.21 0.68
C ASP A 245 7.74 -12.78 1.80
N ASP A 246 7.12 -13.17 2.90
CA ASP A 246 7.71 -13.83 4.05
C ASP A 246 8.81 -14.83 3.63
N ALA A 247 10.02 -14.31 3.43
CA ALA A 247 11.20 -15.15 3.42
C ALA A 247 11.40 -15.58 4.87
N SER A 248 10.99 -16.81 5.16
CA SER A 248 11.38 -17.59 6.33
C SER A 248 12.80 -17.20 6.74
N PRO A 249 13.06 -16.91 8.01
CA PRO A 249 14.41 -16.58 8.44
C PRO A 249 15.32 -17.76 8.15
N ALA A 250 16.22 -17.59 7.18
CA ALA A 250 17.33 -18.48 6.99
C ALA A 250 18.18 -18.42 8.26
N GLU A 251 18.12 -19.47 9.04
CA GLU A 251 19.02 -19.70 10.19
C GLU A 251 20.47 -19.46 9.78
N GLY A 252 21.09 -18.51 10.48
CA GLY A 252 22.50 -18.24 10.36
C GLY A 252 23.32 -19.49 10.65
N LYS A 253 24.07 -19.97 9.68
CA LYS A 253 25.22 -20.81 9.90
C LYS A 253 26.47 -19.96 9.92
N GLU A 254 26.88 -19.70 11.13
CA GLU A 254 28.19 -19.20 11.53
C GLU A 254 29.31 -20.07 10.97
N GLY A 255 30.42 -19.44 10.66
CA GLY A 255 31.56 -19.92 9.94
C GLY A 255 32.14 -21.27 10.33
N ALA A 256 32.51 -22.04 9.34
CA ALA A 256 33.51 -23.07 9.43
C ALA A 256 34.59 -22.86 8.37
N LYS A 257 35.81 -22.74 8.86
CA LYS A 257 37.09 -22.60 8.20
C LYS A 257 37.37 -23.77 7.23
N PRO A 258 38.07 -23.61 6.11
CA PRO A 258 38.42 -24.71 5.25
C PRO A 258 39.55 -25.54 5.84
N ALA A 259 39.38 -26.86 5.90
CA ALA A 259 40.42 -27.84 6.19
C ALA A 259 40.88 -28.51 4.88
N GLU A 260 42.16 -28.67 4.80
CA GLU A 260 42.98 -29.17 3.70
C GLU A 260 42.60 -30.55 3.15
N ALA A 261 42.84 -30.70 1.88
CA ALA A 261 42.74 -31.94 1.13
C ALA A 261 43.86 -32.92 1.49
N GLN A 262 43.52 -34.20 1.75
CA GLN A 262 44.43 -35.31 1.57
C GLN A 262 43.78 -36.42 0.73
N PRO A 263 44.51 -37.07 -0.19
CA PRO A 263 43.96 -38.03 -1.13
C PRO A 263 44.00 -39.44 -0.54
N SER A 264 42.92 -40.17 -0.65
CA SER A 264 42.86 -41.59 -0.28
C SER A 264 42.27 -42.42 -1.40
N LYS A 265 43.21 -43.14 -2.05
CA LYS A 265 43.17 -44.52 -2.61
C LYS A 265 41.81 -45.16 -2.90
N ALA A 266 41.69 -45.49 -4.16
CA ALA A 266 40.77 -46.51 -4.68
C ALA A 266 41.06 -47.91 -4.09
N PRO A 267 40.10 -48.79 -4.02
CA PRO A 267 40.33 -50.20 -4.34
C PRO A 267 39.47 -50.67 -5.52
N SER A 268 40.11 -51.45 -6.32
CA SER A 268 39.65 -52.26 -7.45
C SER A 268 38.82 -53.46 -7.03
N PRO A 269 38.23 -54.19 -7.96
CA PRO A 269 37.03 -55.03 -7.83
C PRO A 269 37.39 -56.52 -7.71
N GLU A 270 36.51 -57.27 -7.08
CA GLU A 270 36.42 -58.77 -7.24
C GLU A 270 35.07 -59.23 -6.70
N GLN A 271 34.30 -59.86 -7.45
CA GLN A 271 34.09 -61.20 -7.97
C GLN A 271 32.82 -61.84 -7.38
N LYS A 272 31.87 -62.16 -8.28
CA LYS A 272 31.22 -63.44 -8.62
C LYS A 272 30.73 -64.34 -7.50
N ALA A 273 29.42 -64.49 -7.59
CA ALA A 273 28.51 -65.65 -7.65
C ALA A 273 28.90 -66.98 -6.90
N PRO A 274 28.00 -67.92 -6.57
CA PRO A 274 26.94 -68.40 -7.49
C PRO A 274 25.52 -68.03 -7.07
#